data_b3f106f224eafe5ede07c79ddbd1f7c2
#
_entry.id   b3f106f224eafe5ede07c79ddbd1f7c2
#
_cell.length_a   1.000
_cell.length_b   1.000
_cell.length_c   1.000
_cell.angle_alpha   90.00
_cell.angle_beta   90.00
_cell.angle_gamma   90.00
#
_symmetry.space_group_name_H-M   'P 1'
#
loop_
_entity.id
_entity.type
_entity.pdbx_description
1 polymer ?
#
loop_
_entity_poly.entity_id
_entity_poly.type
_entity_poly.pdbx_seq_one_letter_code
_entity_poly.pdbx_strand_id
1 'polypeptide(L)'
;MKVINIGGKDYTFKYSIEASLHSECTEKVTTLMARLGETQNKNDIYEFLKGIADVPGTAMHMFYAGLLENHGPRGDRSVMELGKAIELIKTYFDEHKTDGKGNFYEVLVELMQVMGDDGFFEMIGLENVLNGISEAPKKAPKTPQDHKKPTKKTTKTTPEVTGA
;
A
#
# COMPACT_ATOMS: atom_id res chain seq x y z
N MET A 1 7.09 -2.34 -15.33
CA MET A 1 8.32 -3.09 -15.72
C MET A 1 9.49 -2.12 -15.81
N LYS A 2 10.63 -2.45 -15.23
CA LYS A 2 11.83 -1.63 -15.18
C LYS A 2 13.11 -2.48 -15.39
N VAL A 3 14.06 -1.95 -16.13
CA VAL A 3 15.39 -2.56 -16.30
C VAL A 3 16.39 -1.80 -15.44
N ILE A 4 17.16 -2.52 -14.64
CA ILE A 4 18.24 -1.98 -13.80
C ILE A 4 19.54 -2.70 -14.18
N ASN A 5 20.60 -1.94 -14.46
CA ASN A 5 21.93 -2.49 -14.71
C ASN A 5 22.62 -2.73 -13.35
N ILE A 6 23.10 -3.95 -13.12
CA ILE A 6 23.78 -4.34 -11.88
C ILE A 6 24.99 -5.20 -12.26
N GLY A 7 26.19 -4.76 -11.91
CA GLY A 7 27.42 -5.46 -12.25
C GLY A 7 27.65 -5.59 -13.76
N GLY A 8 27.19 -4.62 -14.55
CA GLY A 8 27.29 -4.63 -16.01
C GLY A 8 26.31 -5.55 -16.73
N LYS A 9 25.34 -6.16 -16.01
CA LYS A 9 24.27 -6.98 -16.58
C LYS A 9 22.91 -6.32 -16.32
N ASP A 10 22.03 -6.36 -17.33
CA ASP A 10 20.66 -5.84 -17.22
C ASP A 10 19.75 -6.85 -16.53
N TYR A 11 19.04 -6.40 -15.51
CA TYR A 11 18.03 -7.15 -14.79
C TYR A 11 16.68 -6.49 -14.96
N THR A 12 15.71 -7.27 -15.43
CA THR A 12 14.33 -6.78 -15.66
C THR A 12 13.45 -7.08 -14.45
N PHE A 13 12.99 -6.03 -13.80
CA PHE A 13 12.02 -6.10 -12.70
C PHE A 13 10.61 -6.01 -13.26
N LYS A 14 9.76 -6.96 -12.87
CA LYS A 14 8.35 -7.00 -13.22
C LYS A 14 7.54 -7.65 -12.11
N TYR A 15 6.51 -6.98 -11.67
CA TYR A 15 5.59 -7.52 -10.66
C TYR A 15 4.35 -8.08 -11.34
N SER A 16 4.33 -9.39 -11.47
CA SER A 16 3.30 -10.18 -12.10
C SER A 16 2.76 -11.25 -11.14
N ILE A 17 2.03 -12.22 -11.67
CA ILE A 17 1.57 -13.39 -10.92
C ILE A 17 2.74 -14.11 -10.22
N GLU A 18 3.89 -14.23 -10.86
CA GLU A 18 5.08 -14.86 -10.24
C GLU A 18 5.49 -14.13 -8.95
N ALA A 19 5.51 -12.80 -8.97
CA ALA A 19 5.80 -11.99 -7.79
C ALA A 19 4.72 -12.15 -6.71
N SER A 20 3.44 -12.26 -7.08
CA SER A 20 2.33 -12.41 -6.14
C SER A 20 2.31 -13.77 -5.44
N LEU A 21 2.89 -14.80 -6.05
CA LEU A 21 3.05 -16.13 -5.45
C LEU A 21 4.17 -16.18 -4.40
N HIS A 22 5.03 -15.17 -4.34
CA HIS A 22 6.04 -15.05 -3.29
C HIS A 22 5.39 -14.47 -2.03
N SER A 23 4.92 -15.35 -1.15
CA SER A 23 4.10 -15.01 0.03
C SER A 23 4.74 -13.95 0.93
N GLU A 24 6.04 -14.03 1.17
CA GLU A 24 6.76 -13.07 2.02
C GLU A 24 6.77 -11.65 1.44
N CYS A 25 6.86 -11.50 0.11
CA CYS A 25 6.71 -10.21 -0.53
C CYS A 25 5.29 -9.68 -0.36
N THR A 26 4.28 -10.50 -0.65
CA THR A 26 2.87 -10.09 -0.57
C THR A 26 2.49 -9.71 0.87
N GLU A 27 2.93 -10.48 1.87
CA GLU A 27 2.68 -10.18 3.29
C GLU A 27 3.33 -8.85 3.72
N LYS A 28 4.62 -8.65 3.38
CA LYS A 28 5.33 -7.42 3.73
C LYS A 28 4.73 -6.19 3.04
N VAL A 29 4.38 -6.31 1.77
CA VAL A 29 3.73 -5.23 1.02
C VAL A 29 2.35 -4.93 1.59
N THR A 30 1.54 -5.93 1.91
CA THR A 30 0.23 -5.75 2.54
C THR A 30 0.35 -5.04 3.88
N THR A 31 1.30 -5.45 4.72
CA THR A 31 1.58 -4.82 6.01
C THR A 31 2.02 -3.37 5.84
N LEU A 32 2.89 -3.09 4.88
CA LEU A 32 3.35 -1.76 4.54
C LEU A 32 2.16 -0.86 4.11
N MET A 33 1.32 -1.35 3.21
CA MET A 33 0.15 -0.61 2.72
C MET A 33 -0.89 -0.36 3.80
N ALA A 34 -1.15 -1.33 4.68
CA ALA A 34 -2.06 -1.15 5.82
C ALA A 34 -1.59 0.00 6.72
N ARG A 35 -0.31 0.04 7.05
CA ARG A 35 0.27 1.13 7.85
C ARG A 35 0.25 2.48 7.14
N LEU A 36 0.48 2.50 5.82
CA LEU A 36 0.35 3.72 5.02
C LEU A 36 -1.08 4.27 5.05
N GLY A 37 -2.08 3.38 5.02
CA GLY A 37 -3.49 3.76 5.13
C GLY A 37 -3.86 4.40 6.47
N GLU A 38 -3.18 4.04 7.55
CA GLU A 38 -3.38 4.61 8.89
C GLU A 38 -2.74 6.00 9.06
N THR A 39 -1.81 6.36 8.18
CA THR A 39 -1.07 7.62 8.27
C THR A 39 -1.85 8.75 7.59
N GLN A 40 -2.43 9.66 8.38
CA GLN A 40 -3.25 10.77 7.86
C GLN A 40 -2.43 11.87 7.14
N ASN A 41 -1.10 11.83 7.20
CA ASN A 41 -0.24 12.89 6.69
C ASN A 41 0.58 12.43 5.49
N LYS A 42 0.06 12.64 4.29
CA LYS A 42 0.63 12.19 3.00
C LYS A 42 1.97 12.83 2.64
N ASN A 43 2.36 13.90 3.33
CA ASN A 43 3.56 14.66 2.98
C ASN A 43 4.85 14.07 3.56
N ASP A 44 4.75 13.00 4.34
CA ASP A 44 5.89 12.47 5.05
C ASP A 44 6.06 10.95 4.92
N ILE A 45 5.99 10.47 3.66
CA ILE A 45 6.35 9.07 3.32
C ILE A 45 7.72 8.72 3.88
N TYR A 46 8.62 9.69 3.91
CA TYR A 46 9.98 9.50 4.42
C TYR A 46 10.01 9.22 5.94
N GLU A 47 9.32 10.04 6.75
CA GLU A 47 9.24 9.80 8.20
C GLU A 47 8.41 8.54 8.52
N PHE A 48 7.40 8.25 7.73
CA PHE A 48 6.63 7.02 7.82
C PHE A 48 7.50 5.78 7.59
N LEU A 49 8.26 5.75 6.51
CA LEU A 49 9.13 4.63 6.18
C LEU A 49 10.25 4.46 7.23
N LYS A 50 10.79 5.54 7.83
CA LYS A 50 11.72 5.45 8.96
C LYS A 50 11.10 4.76 10.19
N GLY A 51 9.78 4.87 10.37
CA GLY A 51 9.04 4.18 11.43
C GLY A 51 8.78 2.69 11.16
N ILE A 52 9.08 2.18 9.95
CA ILE A 52 8.93 0.76 9.62
C ILE A 52 10.17 0.01 10.07
N ALA A 53 9.99 -0.85 11.07
CA ALA A 53 11.09 -1.59 11.70
C ALA A 53 11.84 -2.55 10.75
N ASP A 54 11.27 -2.91 9.57
CA ASP A 54 11.84 -3.92 8.65
C ASP A 54 11.92 -3.42 7.20
N VAL A 55 12.44 -2.21 6.99
CA VAL A 55 12.71 -1.69 5.63
C VAL A 55 13.65 -2.61 4.85
N PRO A 56 14.78 -3.07 5.41
CA PRO A 56 15.69 -3.96 4.69
C PRO A 56 15.01 -5.27 4.26
N GLY A 57 14.29 -5.93 5.15
CA GLY A 57 13.60 -7.18 4.82
C GLY A 57 12.50 -6.98 3.77
N THR A 58 11.72 -5.90 3.87
CA THR A 58 10.69 -5.57 2.89
C THR A 58 11.30 -5.30 1.51
N ALA A 59 12.32 -4.45 1.43
CA ALA A 59 12.99 -4.12 0.17
C ALA A 59 13.63 -5.37 -0.47
N MET A 60 14.22 -6.27 0.33
CA MET A 60 14.83 -7.50 -0.18
C MET A 60 13.82 -8.45 -0.80
N HIS A 61 12.68 -8.69 -0.12
CA HIS A 61 11.64 -9.57 -0.67
C HIS A 61 10.96 -8.97 -1.89
N MET A 62 10.77 -7.64 -1.92
CA MET A 62 10.31 -6.95 -3.12
C MET A 62 11.32 -7.06 -4.27
N PHE A 63 12.60 -6.83 -3.99
CA PHE A 63 13.67 -6.93 -4.99
C PHE A 63 13.71 -8.35 -5.61
N TYR A 64 13.68 -9.38 -4.79
CA TYR A 64 13.66 -10.75 -5.26
C TYR A 64 12.38 -11.07 -6.06
N ALA A 65 11.21 -10.70 -5.55
CA ALA A 65 9.93 -10.95 -6.21
C ALA A 65 9.85 -10.30 -7.60
N GLY A 66 10.37 -9.07 -7.75
CA GLY A 66 10.41 -8.36 -9.02
C GLY A 66 11.29 -9.05 -10.08
N LEU A 67 12.26 -9.88 -9.66
CA LEU A 67 13.15 -10.62 -10.56
C LEU A 67 12.56 -11.98 -11.00
N LEU A 68 11.58 -12.53 -10.29
CA LEU A 68 11.14 -13.92 -10.47
C LEU A 68 10.64 -14.22 -11.88
N GLU A 69 9.89 -13.34 -12.52
CA GLU A 69 9.32 -13.58 -13.84
C GLU A 69 10.41 -13.74 -14.90
N ASN A 70 11.39 -12.85 -14.93
CA ASN A 70 12.41 -12.83 -15.99
C ASN A 70 13.66 -13.60 -15.63
N HIS A 71 14.01 -13.68 -14.34
CA HIS A 71 15.27 -14.21 -13.85
C HIS A 71 15.12 -15.38 -12.88
N GLY A 72 13.87 -15.72 -12.49
CA GLY A 72 13.55 -16.85 -11.62
C GLY A 72 13.48 -18.20 -12.36
N PRO A 73 12.83 -19.21 -11.72
CA PRO A 73 12.74 -20.59 -12.24
C PRO A 73 12.10 -20.72 -13.62
N ARG A 74 11.20 -19.81 -13.97
CA ARG A 74 10.50 -19.78 -15.27
C ARG A 74 11.14 -18.85 -16.29
N GLY A 75 12.05 -17.96 -15.84
CA GLY A 75 12.81 -17.06 -16.68
C GLY A 75 14.17 -17.64 -17.11
N ASP A 76 15.19 -16.79 -17.12
CA ASP A 76 16.57 -17.17 -17.51
C ASP A 76 17.33 -17.96 -16.44
N ARG A 77 16.72 -18.17 -15.26
CA ARG A 77 17.26 -18.87 -14.10
C ARG A 77 18.54 -18.26 -13.50
N SER A 78 18.80 -17.00 -13.74
CA SER A 78 19.95 -16.31 -13.18
C SER A 78 19.79 -15.93 -11.70
N VAL A 79 18.52 -15.89 -11.19
CA VAL A 79 18.19 -15.58 -9.79
C VAL A 79 17.20 -16.62 -9.26
N MET A 80 17.72 -17.78 -8.84
CA MET A 80 16.92 -18.93 -8.42
C MET A 80 16.48 -18.85 -6.95
N GLU A 81 17.15 -18.04 -6.14
CA GLU A 81 16.95 -17.97 -4.70
C GLU A 81 17.22 -16.57 -4.15
N LEU A 82 16.68 -16.29 -2.97
CA LEU A 82 16.86 -15.00 -2.28
C LEU A 82 18.35 -14.68 -2.04
N GLY A 83 19.18 -15.69 -1.77
CA GLY A 83 20.62 -15.51 -1.60
C GLY A 83 21.28 -14.83 -2.80
N LYS A 84 20.87 -15.19 -4.01
CA LYS A 84 21.37 -14.56 -5.24
C LYS A 84 20.90 -13.11 -5.38
N ALA A 85 19.66 -12.82 -5.02
CA ALA A 85 19.16 -11.44 -4.98
C ALA A 85 19.92 -10.58 -3.96
N ILE A 86 20.30 -11.15 -2.81
CA ILE A 86 21.15 -10.47 -1.81
C ILE A 86 22.52 -10.10 -2.38
N GLU A 87 23.14 -10.96 -3.16
CA GLU A 87 24.40 -10.65 -3.84
C GLU A 87 24.24 -9.49 -4.84
N LEU A 88 23.15 -9.50 -5.61
CA LEU A 88 22.86 -8.44 -6.58
C LEU A 88 22.63 -7.10 -5.91
N ILE A 89 21.85 -7.04 -4.84
CA ILE A 89 21.57 -5.76 -4.15
C ILE A 89 22.84 -5.21 -3.48
N LYS A 90 23.74 -6.07 -2.99
CA LYS A 90 25.05 -5.63 -2.51
C LYS A 90 25.87 -4.99 -3.62
N THR A 91 25.91 -5.62 -4.80
CA THR A 91 26.60 -5.05 -5.96
C THR A 91 25.98 -3.72 -6.36
N TYR A 92 24.65 -3.63 -6.42
CA TYR A 92 23.94 -2.39 -6.69
C TYR A 92 24.29 -1.28 -5.68
N PHE A 93 24.32 -1.60 -4.38
CA PHE A 93 24.69 -0.63 -3.35
C PHE A 93 26.14 -0.15 -3.48
N ASP A 94 27.05 -1.06 -3.84
CA ASP A 94 28.46 -0.72 -4.06
C ASP A 94 28.63 0.23 -5.26
N GLU A 95 27.90 0.02 -6.34
CA GLU A 95 27.90 0.87 -7.53
C GLU A 95 27.26 2.24 -7.28
N HIS A 96 26.27 2.32 -6.39
CA HIS A 96 25.50 3.53 -6.11
C HIS A 96 25.82 4.22 -4.77
N LYS A 97 27.01 3.95 -4.20
CA LYS A 97 27.44 4.58 -2.93
C LYS A 97 27.52 6.11 -2.97
N THR A 98 27.84 6.67 -4.13
CA THR A 98 28.12 8.10 -4.28
C THR A 98 26.93 8.91 -4.77
N ASP A 99 25.90 8.30 -5.36
CA ASP A 99 24.74 8.98 -5.92
C ASP A 99 23.50 8.96 -4.99
N GLY A 100 23.64 8.35 -3.82
CA GLY A 100 22.61 8.29 -2.79
C GLY A 100 21.56 7.18 -2.99
N LYS A 101 21.60 6.43 -4.09
CA LYS A 101 20.63 5.37 -4.41
C LYS A 101 20.98 4.02 -3.80
N GLY A 102 22.22 3.83 -3.36
CA GLY A 102 22.74 2.59 -2.80
C GLY A 102 22.29 2.32 -1.37
N ASN A 103 20.97 2.34 -1.10
CA ASN A 103 20.41 2.02 0.21
C ASN A 103 19.02 1.38 0.08
N PHE A 104 18.60 0.63 1.10
CA PHE A 104 17.32 -0.08 1.11
C PHE A 104 16.10 0.82 0.96
N TYR A 105 16.22 2.06 1.37
CA TYR A 105 15.15 3.01 1.36
C TYR A 105 14.79 3.44 -0.05
N GLU A 106 15.79 3.90 -0.79
CA GLU A 106 15.64 4.29 -2.19
C GLU A 106 15.18 3.12 -3.05
N VAL A 107 15.76 1.93 -2.81
CA VAL A 107 15.31 0.70 -3.49
C VAL A 107 13.85 0.40 -3.20
N LEU A 108 13.41 0.51 -1.93
CA LEU A 108 12.01 0.28 -1.57
C LEU A 108 11.07 1.23 -2.32
N VAL A 109 11.37 2.53 -2.30
CA VAL A 109 10.55 3.55 -2.99
C VAL A 109 10.50 3.27 -4.50
N GLU A 110 11.64 2.97 -5.10
CA GLU A 110 11.73 2.67 -6.53
C GLU A 110 10.92 1.42 -6.91
N LEU A 111 11.02 0.34 -6.13
CA LEU A 111 10.29 -0.89 -6.37
C LEU A 111 8.77 -0.73 -6.13
N MET A 112 8.36 0.07 -5.16
CA MET A 112 6.94 0.41 -4.98
C MET A 112 6.35 1.14 -6.20
N GLN A 113 7.12 2.03 -6.82
CA GLN A 113 6.70 2.69 -8.07
C GLN A 113 6.52 1.66 -9.19
N VAL A 114 7.48 0.74 -9.35
CA VAL A 114 7.39 -0.33 -10.37
C VAL A 114 6.18 -1.24 -10.11
N MET A 115 5.89 -1.57 -8.85
CA MET A 115 4.68 -2.33 -8.48
C MET A 115 3.40 -1.61 -8.90
N GLY A 116 3.32 -0.30 -8.65
CA GLY A 116 2.18 0.51 -9.08
C GLY A 116 2.02 0.52 -10.60
N ASP A 117 3.11 0.77 -11.33
CA ASP A 117 3.12 0.82 -12.79
C ASP A 117 2.77 -0.55 -13.44
N ASP A 118 3.06 -1.64 -12.75
CA ASP A 118 2.76 -3.01 -13.21
C ASP A 118 1.35 -3.49 -12.80
N GLY A 119 0.57 -2.68 -12.05
CA GLY A 119 -0.77 -3.06 -11.56
C GLY A 119 -0.74 -4.13 -10.46
N PHE A 120 0.37 -4.29 -9.75
CA PHE A 120 0.54 -5.33 -8.75
C PHE A 120 -0.44 -5.19 -7.58
N PHE A 121 -0.72 -3.96 -7.15
CA PHE A 121 -1.64 -3.69 -6.05
C PHE A 121 -3.09 -4.08 -6.37
N GLU A 122 -3.53 -3.86 -7.62
CA GLU A 122 -4.82 -4.34 -8.12
C GLU A 122 -4.88 -5.86 -8.13
N MET A 123 -3.81 -6.49 -8.62
CA MET A 123 -3.69 -7.95 -8.74
C MET A 123 -3.82 -8.66 -7.38
N ILE A 124 -3.25 -8.09 -6.31
CA ILE A 124 -3.35 -8.65 -4.95
C ILE A 124 -4.53 -8.10 -4.13
N GLY A 125 -5.44 -7.31 -4.75
CA GLY A 125 -6.66 -6.80 -4.13
C GLY A 125 -6.48 -5.61 -3.20
N LEU A 126 -5.36 -4.89 -3.28
CA LEU A 126 -5.05 -3.71 -2.44
C LEU A 126 -5.42 -2.36 -3.09
N GLU A 127 -6.05 -2.35 -4.25
CA GLU A 127 -6.46 -1.12 -4.97
C GLU A 127 -7.32 -0.21 -4.09
N ASN A 128 -8.29 -0.77 -3.35
CA ASN A 128 -9.17 -0.01 -2.48
C ASN A 128 -8.43 0.65 -1.31
N VAL A 129 -7.33 0.07 -0.85
CA VAL A 129 -6.49 0.66 0.20
C VAL A 129 -5.78 1.90 -0.35
N LEU A 130 -5.22 1.83 -1.55
CA LEU A 130 -4.58 2.96 -2.22
C LEU A 130 -5.56 4.09 -2.54
N ASN A 131 -6.76 3.76 -3.04
CA ASN A 131 -7.81 4.72 -3.33
C ASN A 131 -8.37 5.37 -2.06
N GLY A 132 -8.51 4.62 -0.97
CA GLY A 132 -8.87 5.14 0.35
C GLY A 132 -7.86 6.14 0.92
N ILE A 133 -6.57 5.97 0.60
CA ILE A 133 -5.51 6.93 0.91
C ILE A 133 -5.64 8.20 0.03
N SER A 134 -6.18 8.07 -1.18
CA SER A 134 -6.36 9.17 -2.14
C SER A 134 -7.60 10.02 -1.92
N GLU A 135 -8.68 9.45 -1.39
CA GLU A 135 -9.92 10.16 -1.14
C GLU A 135 -9.97 10.66 0.31
N ALA A 136 -10.01 11.98 0.50
CA ALA A 136 -10.43 12.56 1.79
C ALA A 136 -11.84 12.03 2.13
N PRO A 137 -12.18 11.82 3.41
CA PRO A 137 -13.46 11.24 3.78
C PRO A 137 -14.61 12.05 3.18
N LYS A 138 -15.33 11.48 2.22
CA LYS A 138 -16.59 12.03 1.74
C LYS A 138 -17.49 12.11 2.95
N LYS A 139 -17.95 13.34 3.31
CA LYS A 139 -18.89 13.60 4.39
C LYS A 139 -19.99 12.55 4.33
N ALA A 140 -20.18 11.85 5.45
CA ALA A 140 -21.28 10.92 5.60
C ALA A 140 -22.60 11.55 5.13
N PRO A 141 -23.45 10.83 4.41
CA PRO A 141 -24.76 11.36 4.00
C PRO A 141 -25.52 11.76 5.25
N LYS A 142 -25.95 13.02 5.31
CA LYS A 142 -26.84 13.51 6.37
C LYS A 142 -28.12 12.70 6.29
N THR A 143 -28.36 11.86 7.27
CA THR A 143 -29.62 11.17 7.45
C THR A 143 -30.71 12.23 7.59
N PRO A 144 -31.81 12.19 6.82
CA PRO A 144 -32.94 13.10 7.03
C PRO A 144 -33.55 12.79 8.40
N GLN A 145 -33.46 13.74 9.34
CA GLN A 145 -34.20 13.69 10.57
C GLN A 145 -35.65 14.10 10.29
N ASP A 146 -36.49 13.12 10.00
CA ASP A 146 -37.95 13.31 9.96
C ASP A 146 -38.50 13.05 11.35
N HIS A 147 -38.51 14.09 12.19
CA HIS A 147 -39.24 14.12 13.46
C HIS A 147 -40.45 15.01 13.34
N LYS A 148 -41.53 14.48 12.74
CA LYS A 148 -42.88 15.02 12.99
C LYS A 148 -43.35 14.59 14.38
N LYS A 149 -43.30 15.51 15.33
CA LYS A 149 -44.01 15.36 16.61
C LYS A 149 -45.51 15.39 16.36
N PRO A 150 -46.32 14.47 16.94
CA PRO A 150 -47.77 14.57 16.90
C PRO A 150 -48.22 15.68 17.86
N THR A 151 -48.95 16.66 17.33
CA THR A 151 -49.65 17.71 18.07
C THR A 151 -50.80 17.08 18.85
N LYS A 152 -50.75 17.10 20.18
CA LYS A 152 -51.88 16.78 21.05
C LYS A 152 -52.93 17.91 20.93
N LYS A 153 -54.14 17.58 20.43
CA LYS A 153 -55.32 18.40 20.54
C LYS A 153 -55.78 18.39 21.99
N THR A 154 -55.78 19.56 22.62
CA THR A 154 -56.38 19.80 23.92
C THR A 154 -57.84 20.12 23.67
N THR A 155 -58.76 19.24 24.10
CA THR A 155 -60.21 19.48 24.18
C THR A 155 -60.48 20.27 25.46
N LYS A 156 -60.97 21.53 25.34
CA LYS A 156 -61.51 22.32 26.40
C LYS A 156 -62.89 21.76 26.75
N THR A 157 -63.06 21.28 27.95
CA THR A 157 -64.39 21.04 28.55
C THR A 157 -64.61 22.11 29.58
N THR A 158 -65.66 22.87 29.37
CA THR A 158 -66.21 23.88 30.28
C THR A 158 -66.96 23.19 31.41
N PRO A 159 -66.83 23.57 32.69
CA PRO A 159 -67.77 23.14 33.73
C PRO A 159 -68.90 24.16 33.85
N GLU A 160 -70.06 23.61 33.77
CA GLU A 160 -71.32 24.28 34.03
C GLU A 160 -71.53 24.46 35.55
N VAL A 161 -71.93 25.67 35.92
CA VAL A 161 -72.29 26.05 37.29
C VAL A 161 -73.79 25.84 37.45
N THR A 162 -74.22 25.12 38.50
CA THR A 162 -75.51 25.23 39.19
C THR A 162 -75.22 25.00 40.66
N GLY A 163 -75.49 25.87 41.59
CA GLY A 163 -76.59 26.64 42.09
C GLY A 163 -77.42 25.83 43.03
N ALA A 164 -77.24 26.01 44.27
CA ALA A 164 -78.23 26.18 45.33
C ALA A 164 -77.53 26.15 46.70
#